data_6d2bbf144b39cc88554e0c6a85086c8a
#
_entry.id   6d2bbf144b39cc88554e0c6a85086c8a
#
_cell.length_a   1.000
_cell.length_b   1.000
_cell.length_c   1.000
_cell.angle_alpha   90.00
_cell.angle_beta   90.00
_cell.angle_gamma   90.00
#
_symmetry.space_group_name_H-M   'P 1'
#
loop_
_entity.id
_entity.type
_entity.pdbx_description
1 polymer ?
#
loop_
_entity_poly.entity_id
_entity_poly.type
_entity_poly.pdbx_seq_one_letter_code
_entity_poly.pdbx_strand_id
1 'polypeptide(L)'
;MAILWFILILGGIVLVHEFGHFIFSKLFGVYVYEFSIGMGPKLLHHKKKGGETEYCIRAIPIGGFVSLAGEDADDNTKIDKKRMLYTKPVWQRFIIMIAGASFNFIFAFVLLFVMALIYGSISTKPIIANVSPEYPAYTAGIREGDKILSVDGNKVSSWSEVQLCIASSKGNDISFVLKDKDGNKRTVIVKPNTIEDKDGNKSYVVGIGIDNTVRRGFVSSITYAGEATVSLYKLMLTTIKQLFTGGVSAKDLSGPVGIYSIVDSQAKQGFQNIMYLTAYLSMNVGVINLLPFPAFDGGRVLFLLI
;
A
#
# COMPACT_ATOMS: atom_id res chain seq x y z
N MET A 1 21.61 -9.46 -5.29
CA MET A 1 20.60 -9.65 -4.22
C MET A 1 19.36 -8.80 -4.43
N ALA A 2 19.47 -7.51 -4.79
CA ALA A 2 18.31 -6.62 -4.99
C ALA A 2 17.29 -7.12 -6.05
N ILE A 3 17.77 -7.65 -7.18
CA ILE A 3 16.88 -8.19 -8.22
C ILE A 3 16.04 -9.37 -7.72
N LEU A 4 16.61 -10.22 -6.87
CA LEU A 4 15.86 -11.32 -6.26
C LEU A 4 14.75 -10.81 -5.35
N TRP A 5 15.05 -9.82 -4.48
CA TRP A 5 14.04 -9.18 -3.64
C TRP A 5 12.96 -8.49 -4.47
N PHE A 6 13.35 -7.78 -5.53
CA PHE A 6 12.41 -7.13 -6.43
C PHE A 6 11.42 -8.12 -7.05
N ILE A 7 11.92 -9.25 -7.58
CA ILE A 7 11.08 -10.31 -8.15
C ILE A 7 10.18 -10.94 -7.09
N LEU A 8 10.72 -11.26 -5.90
CA LEU A 8 9.95 -11.87 -4.82
C LEU A 8 8.85 -10.94 -4.29
N ILE A 9 9.14 -9.66 -4.13
CA ILE A 9 8.17 -8.67 -3.67
C ILE A 9 7.05 -8.50 -4.68
N LEU A 10 7.38 -8.13 -5.92
CA LEU A 10 6.35 -7.88 -6.93
C LEU A 10 5.60 -9.15 -7.32
N GLY A 11 6.32 -10.26 -7.52
CA GLY A 11 5.70 -11.55 -7.81
C GLY A 11 4.78 -12.01 -6.68
N GLY A 12 5.21 -11.86 -5.42
CA GLY A 12 4.39 -12.20 -4.25
C GLY A 12 3.13 -11.36 -4.13
N ILE A 13 3.23 -10.04 -4.34
CA ILE A 13 2.09 -9.12 -4.28
C ILE A 13 1.05 -9.48 -5.36
N VAL A 14 1.49 -9.69 -6.60
CA VAL A 14 0.58 -10.05 -7.70
C VAL A 14 0.00 -11.45 -7.47
N LEU A 15 0.81 -12.41 -7.02
CA LEU A 15 0.32 -13.75 -6.71
C LEU A 15 -0.80 -13.73 -5.66
N VAL A 16 -0.64 -12.94 -4.60
CA VAL A 16 -1.67 -12.77 -3.55
C VAL A 16 -2.93 -12.12 -4.12
N HIS A 17 -2.77 -11.14 -4.99
CA HIS A 17 -3.87 -10.49 -5.70
C HIS A 17 -4.69 -11.50 -6.53
N GLU A 18 -4.01 -12.23 -7.42
CA GLU A 18 -4.63 -13.25 -8.27
C GLU A 18 -5.27 -14.39 -7.46
N PHE A 19 -4.64 -14.73 -6.33
CA PHE A 19 -5.16 -15.73 -5.42
C PHE A 19 -6.50 -15.30 -4.79
N GLY A 20 -6.71 -14.00 -4.56
CA GLY A 20 -8.00 -13.46 -4.15
C GLY A 20 -9.09 -13.74 -5.18
N HIS A 21 -8.87 -13.41 -6.44
CA HIS A 21 -9.80 -13.70 -7.54
C HIS A 21 -10.05 -15.21 -7.68
N PHE A 22 -8.99 -16.00 -7.61
CA PHE A 22 -9.06 -17.45 -7.71
C PHE A 22 -9.96 -18.08 -6.64
N ILE A 23 -9.75 -17.76 -5.37
CA ILE A 23 -10.52 -18.34 -4.26
C ILE A 23 -12.01 -18.02 -4.41
N PHE A 24 -12.36 -16.77 -4.62
CA PHE A 24 -13.77 -16.37 -4.70
C PHE A 24 -14.44 -16.87 -5.98
N SER A 25 -13.71 -16.98 -7.09
CA SER A 25 -14.22 -17.62 -8.30
C SER A 25 -14.56 -19.09 -8.06
N LYS A 26 -13.69 -19.83 -7.38
CA LYS A 26 -13.95 -21.23 -6.99
C LYS A 26 -15.11 -21.33 -6.02
N LEU A 27 -15.18 -20.48 -5.00
CA LEU A 27 -16.22 -20.47 -3.99
C LEU A 27 -17.62 -20.27 -4.61
N PHE A 28 -17.72 -19.39 -5.60
CA PHE A 28 -18.97 -19.11 -6.29
C PHE A 28 -19.22 -20.03 -7.51
N GLY A 29 -18.38 -21.05 -7.72
CA GLY A 29 -18.54 -22.05 -8.77
C GLY A 29 -18.34 -21.49 -10.18
N VAL A 30 -17.53 -20.42 -10.34
CA VAL A 30 -17.03 -19.99 -11.65
C VAL A 30 -15.96 -20.98 -12.10
N TYR A 31 -15.98 -21.35 -13.36
CA TYR A 31 -14.95 -22.25 -13.91
C TYR A 31 -13.64 -21.46 -14.09
N VAL A 32 -12.55 -21.99 -13.55
CA VAL A 32 -11.23 -21.40 -13.65
C VAL A 32 -10.37 -22.25 -14.58
N TYR A 33 -10.02 -21.71 -15.73
CA TYR A 33 -9.18 -22.40 -16.72
C TYR A 33 -7.76 -22.57 -16.24
N GLU A 34 -7.15 -21.45 -15.81
CA GLU A 34 -5.74 -21.40 -15.44
C GLU A 34 -5.52 -20.51 -14.22
N PHE A 35 -4.63 -20.93 -13.34
CA PHE A 35 -3.99 -20.12 -12.32
C PHE A 35 -2.49 -20.11 -12.58
N SER A 36 -1.94 -18.95 -12.93
CA SER A 36 -0.56 -18.83 -13.38
C SER A 36 0.28 -17.94 -12.48
N ILE A 37 1.46 -18.44 -12.12
CA ILE A 37 2.54 -17.68 -11.48
C ILE A 37 3.50 -17.23 -12.58
N GLY A 38 3.66 -15.92 -12.73
CA GLY A 38 4.49 -15.31 -13.78
C GLY A 38 3.74 -15.11 -15.10
N MET A 39 4.44 -14.62 -16.08
CA MET A 39 3.99 -14.31 -17.44
C MET A 39 4.84 -14.97 -18.51
N GLY A 40 4.41 -14.91 -19.78
CA GLY A 40 5.14 -15.48 -20.92
C GLY A 40 4.89 -16.97 -21.14
N PRO A 41 5.80 -17.71 -21.79
CA PRO A 41 5.61 -19.11 -22.10
C PRO A 41 5.58 -20.00 -20.85
N LYS A 42 4.77 -21.06 -20.89
CA LYS A 42 4.64 -22.04 -19.80
C LYS A 42 5.95 -22.84 -19.68
N LEU A 43 6.55 -22.84 -18.49
CA LEU A 43 7.70 -23.69 -18.16
C LEU A 43 7.25 -24.99 -17.50
N LEU A 44 6.38 -24.88 -16.51
CA LEU A 44 5.79 -26.02 -15.81
C LEU A 44 4.28 -25.83 -15.78
N HIS A 45 3.55 -26.91 -16.00
CA HIS A 45 2.11 -26.91 -15.86
C HIS A 45 1.61 -28.24 -15.29
N HIS A 46 0.58 -28.16 -14.48
CA HIS A 46 -0.05 -29.33 -13.88
C HIS A 46 -1.56 -29.18 -13.86
N LYS A 47 -2.25 -30.19 -14.39
CA LYS A 47 -3.70 -30.30 -14.28
C LYS A 47 -4.03 -31.67 -13.71
N LYS A 48 -4.74 -31.70 -12.58
CA LYS A 48 -5.18 -32.94 -11.95
C LYS A 48 -6.14 -33.70 -12.92
N LYS A 49 -6.03 -35.03 -13.04
CA LYS A 49 -6.98 -35.84 -13.82
C LYS A 49 -8.40 -35.60 -13.32
N GLY A 50 -9.30 -35.17 -14.21
CA GLY A 50 -10.67 -34.76 -13.86
C GLY A 50 -10.79 -33.39 -13.18
N GLY A 51 -9.69 -32.68 -12.95
CA GLY A 51 -9.70 -31.33 -12.47
C GLY A 51 -10.00 -30.31 -13.57
N GLU A 52 -10.47 -29.13 -13.19
CA GLU A 52 -10.82 -28.09 -14.15
C GLU A 52 -9.68 -27.08 -14.36
N THR A 53 -8.94 -26.74 -13.30
CA THR A 53 -7.91 -25.70 -13.34
C THR A 53 -6.54 -26.27 -13.68
N GLU A 54 -5.87 -25.63 -14.60
CA GLU A 54 -4.45 -25.83 -14.89
C GLU A 54 -3.62 -24.86 -14.05
N TYR A 55 -2.66 -25.36 -13.28
CA TYR A 55 -1.72 -24.57 -12.50
C TYR A 55 -0.43 -24.44 -13.28
N CYS A 56 0.02 -23.20 -13.53
CA CYS A 56 1.17 -22.95 -14.38
C CYS A 56 2.24 -22.11 -13.67
N ILE A 57 3.52 -22.42 -14.00
CA ILE A 57 4.67 -21.53 -13.72
C ILE A 57 5.22 -21.11 -15.08
N ARG A 58 5.37 -19.80 -15.26
CA ARG A 58 5.78 -19.20 -16.53
C ARG A 58 7.17 -18.59 -16.44
N ALA A 59 7.76 -18.31 -17.60
CA ALA A 59 9.19 -17.99 -17.74
C ALA A 59 9.56 -16.64 -17.09
N ILE A 60 8.67 -15.67 -17.07
CA ILE A 60 8.93 -14.35 -16.48
C ILE A 60 8.32 -14.35 -15.07
N PRO A 61 9.14 -14.38 -14.00
CA PRO A 61 8.65 -14.55 -12.62
C PRO A 61 8.09 -13.25 -12.03
N ILE A 62 7.50 -12.40 -12.84
CA ILE A 62 6.85 -11.15 -12.46
C ILE A 62 5.40 -11.22 -12.89
N GLY A 63 4.49 -10.96 -11.95
CA GLY A 63 3.06 -11.03 -12.22
C GLY A 63 2.48 -12.43 -12.07
N GLY A 64 1.30 -12.58 -12.59
CA GLY A 64 0.48 -13.79 -12.62
C GLY A 64 -0.86 -13.44 -13.25
N PHE A 65 -1.72 -14.42 -13.41
CA PHE A 65 -3.10 -14.19 -13.80
C PHE A 65 -4.00 -15.38 -13.46
N VAL A 66 -5.28 -15.10 -13.35
CA VAL A 66 -6.33 -16.10 -13.27
C VAL A 66 -7.20 -15.97 -14.53
N SER A 67 -7.39 -17.07 -15.27
CA SER A 67 -8.29 -17.10 -16.42
C SER A 67 -9.63 -17.69 -16.00
N LEU A 68 -10.68 -16.88 -16.11
CA LEU A 68 -12.04 -17.23 -15.69
C LEU A 68 -12.93 -17.46 -16.90
N ALA A 69 -13.81 -18.46 -16.83
CA ALA A 69 -14.82 -18.67 -17.88
C ALA A 69 -15.81 -17.50 -17.92
N GLY A 70 -16.07 -16.98 -19.12
CA GLY A 70 -16.98 -15.85 -19.34
C GLY A 70 -16.42 -14.51 -18.89
N GLU A 71 -15.11 -14.36 -18.77
CA GLU A 71 -14.44 -13.08 -18.59
C GLU A 71 -14.31 -12.33 -19.92
N ASP A 72 -13.98 -13.06 -20.99
CA ASP A 72 -13.91 -12.54 -22.34
C ASP A 72 -15.22 -12.78 -23.10
N ALA A 73 -15.60 -11.83 -23.96
CA ALA A 73 -16.85 -11.89 -24.74
C ALA A 73 -16.91 -13.06 -25.75
N ASP A 74 -15.75 -13.56 -26.19
CA ASP A 74 -15.60 -14.61 -27.20
C ASP A 74 -15.36 -16.01 -26.62
N ASP A 75 -15.76 -16.24 -25.37
CA ASP A 75 -15.58 -17.57 -24.72
C ASP A 75 -16.49 -18.64 -25.35
N ASN A 76 -16.08 -19.18 -26.49
CA ASN A 76 -16.78 -20.23 -27.26
C ASN A 76 -16.58 -21.64 -26.68
N THR A 77 -16.32 -21.78 -25.38
CA THR A 77 -16.04 -23.06 -24.74
C THR A 77 -17.32 -23.86 -24.46
N LYS A 78 -17.19 -25.22 -24.40
CA LYS A 78 -18.28 -26.16 -24.07
C LYS A 78 -18.62 -26.20 -22.57
N ILE A 79 -18.34 -25.13 -21.81
CA ILE A 79 -18.59 -25.06 -20.38
C ILE A 79 -20.04 -24.70 -20.13
N ASP A 80 -20.62 -25.26 -19.06
CA ASP A 80 -21.98 -24.94 -18.62
C ASP A 80 -22.05 -23.42 -18.36
N LYS A 81 -23.01 -22.75 -19.01
CA LYS A 81 -23.28 -21.33 -18.88
C LYS A 81 -23.40 -20.90 -17.41
N LYS A 82 -23.96 -21.74 -16.54
CA LYS A 82 -24.09 -21.48 -15.10
C LYS A 82 -22.74 -21.31 -14.39
N ARG A 83 -21.65 -21.71 -15.01
CA ARG A 83 -20.29 -21.60 -14.48
C ARG A 83 -19.48 -20.47 -15.09
N MET A 84 -20.10 -19.63 -15.92
CA MET A 84 -19.47 -18.44 -16.50
C MET A 84 -19.63 -17.23 -15.59
N LEU A 85 -18.61 -16.39 -15.52
CA LEU A 85 -18.58 -15.21 -14.65
C LEU A 85 -19.77 -14.26 -14.91
N TYR A 86 -20.06 -13.97 -16.18
CA TYR A 86 -21.15 -13.03 -16.55
C TYR A 86 -22.56 -13.53 -16.18
N THR A 87 -22.74 -14.84 -15.95
CA THR A 87 -24.04 -15.41 -15.53
C THR A 87 -24.26 -15.38 -14.03
N LYS A 88 -23.21 -15.07 -13.26
CA LYS A 88 -23.32 -14.98 -11.80
C LYS A 88 -24.07 -13.72 -11.38
N PRO A 89 -24.81 -13.77 -10.24
CA PRO A 89 -25.41 -12.59 -9.65
C PRO A 89 -24.43 -11.44 -9.50
N VAL A 90 -24.90 -10.20 -9.62
CA VAL A 90 -24.08 -8.99 -9.57
C VAL A 90 -23.18 -8.95 -8.31
N TRP A 91 -23.73 -9.31 -7.13
CA TRP A 91 -22.96 -9.31 -5.88
C TRP A 91 -21.82 -10.33 -5.87
N GLN A 92 -21.97 -11.50 -6.52
CA GLN A 92 -20.87 -12.48 -6.63
C GLN A 92 -19.77 -11.97 -7.54
N ARG A 93 -20.13 -11.38 -8.68
CA ARG A 93 -19.18 -10.74 -9.60
C ARG A 93 -18.44 -9.61 -8.91
N PHE A 94 -19.18 -8.76 -8.16
CA PHE A 94 -18.60 -7.68 -7.38
C PHE A 94 -17.54 -8.20 -6.38
N ILE A 95 -17.88 -9.23 -5.59
CA ILE A 95 -16.95 -9.83 -4.61
C ILE A 95 -15.72 -10.40 -5.32
N ILE A 96 -15.88 -11.13 -6.43
CA ILE A 96 -14.75 -11.66 -7.20
C ILE A 96 -13.82 -10.50 -7.63
N MET A 97 -14.38 -9.43 -8.18
CA MET A 97 -13.60 -8.29 -8.68
C MET A 97 -12.83 -7.56 -7.57
N ILE A 98 -13.42 -7.37 -6.39
CA ILE A 98 -12.72 -6.68 -5.29
C ILE A 98 -11.80 -7.61 -4.49
N ALA A 99 -11.90 -8.92 -4.68
CA ALA A 99 -11.16 -9.90 -3.88
C ALA A 99 -9.65 -9.76 -4.03
N GLY A 100 -9.14 -9.48 -5.24
CA GLY A 100 -7.72 -9.26 -5.49
C GLY A 100 -7.16 -8.13 -4.62
N ALA A 101 -7.78 -6.96 -4.69
CA ALA A 101 -7.40 -5.82 -3.87
C ALA A 101 -7.54 -6.09 -2.36
N SER A 102 -8.61 -6.78 -1.96
CA SER A 102 -8.85 -7.14 -0.56
C SER A 102 -7.76 -8.05 -0.01
N PHE A 103 -7.28 -9.01 -0.80
CA PHE A 103 -6.18 -9.90 -0.41
C PHE A 103 -4.86 -9.15 -0.28
N ASN A 104 -4.63 -8.13 -1.09
CA ASN A 104 -3.45 -7.26 -0.93
C ASN A 104 -3.51 -6.47 0.40
N PHE A 105 -4.68 -6.01 0.83
CA PHE A 105 -4.84 -5.36 2.14
C PHE A 105 -4.62 -6.34 3.30
N ILE A 106 -5.17 -7.55 3.19
CA ILE A 106 -4.94 -8.61 4.18
C ILE A 106 -3.45 -8.98 4.24
N PHE A 107 -2.79 -9.10 3.11
CA PHE A 107 -1.37 -9.43 3.04
C PHE A 107 -0.50 -8.34 3.67
N ALA A 108 -0.79 -7.06 3.39
CA ALA A 108 -0.12 -5.94 4.04
C ALA A 108 -0.30 -5.98 5.57
N PHE A 109 -1.52 -6.22 6.05
CA PHE A 109 -1.81 -6.37 7.48
C PHE A 109 -1.01 -7.52 8.10
N VAL A 110 -0.99 -8.70 7.47
CA VAL A 110 -0.27 -9.87 7.97
C VAL A 110 1.23 -9.60 8.02
N LEU A 111 1.81 -8.98 7.00
CA LEU A 111 3.23 -8.61 6.99
C LEU A 111 3.57 -7.63 8.12
N LEU A 112 2.76 -6.59 8.34
CA LEU A 112 2.95 -5.62 9.41
C LEU A 112 2.79 -6.27 10.79
N PHE A 113 1.85 -7.20 10.93
CA PHE A 113 1.65 -7.96 12.16
C PHE A 113 2.85 -8.85 12.48
N VAL A 114 3.31 -9.64 11.51
CA VAL A 114 4.48 -10.52 11.69
C VAL A 114 5.75 -9.69 11.95
N MET A 115 5.92 -8.59 11.24
CA MET A 115 7.02 -7.66 11.47
C MET A 115 7.01 -7.13 12.91
N ALA A 116 5.84 -6.70 13.41
CA ALA A 116 5.71 -6.18 14.77
C ALA A 116 5.90 -7.26 15.84
N LEU A 117 5.54 -8.52 15.56
CA LEU A 117 5.82 -9.65 16.46
C LEU A 117 7.33 -9.91 16.60
N ILE A 118 8.07 -9.85 15.49
CA ILE A 118 9.51 -10.17 15.46
C ILE A 118 10.34 -9.01 16.01
N TYR A 119 10.11 -7.80 15.52
CA TYR A 119 10.95 -6.63 15.80
C TYR A 119 10.38 -5.71 16.88
N GLY A 120 9.11 -5.90 17.25
CA GLY A 120 8.35 -4.95 18.06
C GLY A 120 7.72 -3.85 17.20
N SER A 121 6.93 -2.99 17.83
CA SER A 121 6.19 -1.91 17.20
C SER A 121 6.51 -0.57 17.86
N ILE A 122 6.56 0.49 17.07
CA ILE A 122 6.63 1.89 17.52
C ILE A 122 5.28 2.56 17.28
N SER A 123 5.04 3.69 17.95
CA SER A 123 3.80 4.45 17.74
C SER A 123 3.70 4.98 16.32
N THR A 124 2.52 4.88 15.71
CA THR A 124 2.21 5.52 14.42
C THR A 124 1.47 6.83 14.59
N LYS A 125 1.09 7.17 15.83
CA LYS A 125 0.25 8.34 16.14
C LYS A 125 1.00 9.65 15.93
N PRO A 126 0.35 10.71 15.45
CA PRO A 126 0.96 12.01 15.22
C PRO A 126 1.07 12.81 16.54
N ILE A 127 1.74 12.22 17.54
CA ILE A 127 2.02 12.84 18.84
C ILE A 127 3.52 13.11 18.90
N ILE A 128 3.86 14.35 19.20
CA ILE A 128 5.24 14.82 19.25
C ILE A 128 5.87 14.30 20.56
N ALA A 129 6.89 13.47 20.44
CA ALA A 129 7.63 12.95 21.60
C ALA A 129 8.90 13.74 21.91
N ASN A 130 9.49 14.37 20.89
CA ASN A 130 10.63 15.26 21.08
C ASN A 130 10.59 16.45 20.11
N VAL A 131 11.19 17.56 20.54
CA VAL A 131 11.36 18.76 19.73
C VAL A 131 12.79 19.23 19.88
N SER A 132 13.53 19.27 18.79
CA SER A 132 14.93 19.67 18.80
C SER A 132 15.07 21.19 18.85
N PRO A 133 15.79 21.79 19.86
CA PRO A 133 15.89 23.23 20.03
C PRO A 133 16.54 23.96 18.85
N GLU A 134 17.38 23.30 18.10
CA GLU A 134 18.11 23.84 16.95
C GLU A 134 17.24 24.01 15.70
N TYR A 135 15.99 23.50 15.72
CA TYR A 135 15.10 23.48 14.57
C TYR A 135 13.88 24.41 14.76
N PRO A 136 13.28 24.86 13.66
CA PRO A 136 12.26 25.89 13.67
C PRO A 136 10.97 25.54 14.45
N ALA A 137 10.65 24.26 14.62
CA ALA A 137 9.47 23.85 15.39
C ALA A 137 9.56 24.32 16.87
N TYR A 138 10.77 24.30 17.46
CA TYR A 138 10.97 24.73 18.85
C TYR A 138 10.69 26.24 19.04
N THR A 139 11.23 27.06 18.15
CA THR A 139 11.05 28.53 18.19
C THR A 139 9.60 28.92 17.85
N ALA A 140 8.91 28.14 17.02
CA ALA A 140 7.50 28.33 16.71
C ALA A 140 6.55 27.94 17.87
N GLY A 141 7.10 27.41 18.98
CA GLY A 141 6.30 27.06 20.15
C GLY A 141 5.68 25.67 20.14
N ILE A 142 6.11 24.78 19.25
CA ILE A 142 5.74 23.35 19.30
C ILE A 142 6.41 22.70 20.52
N ARG A 143 5.69 21.85 21.25
CA ARG A 143 6.17 21.23 22.49
C ARG A 143 5.91 19.71 22.48
N GLU A 144 6.66 19.01 23.33
CA GLU A 144 6.46 17.58 23.57
C GLU A 144 5.08 17.29 24.17
N GLY A 145 4.41 16.30 23.63
CA GLY A 145 3.06 15.89 23.97
C GLY A 145 1.97 16.56 23.13
N ASP A 146 2.32 17.53 22.29
CA ASP A 146 1.39 18.07 21.32
C ASP A 146 0.94 16.98 20.33
N LYS A 147 -0.36 16.89 20.09
CA LYS A 147 -0.94 16.07 19.03
C LYS A 147 -1.18 16.92 17.80
N ILE A 148 -0.65 16.51 16.66
CA ILE A 148 -0.87 17.17 15.38
C ILE A 148 -2.26 16.74 14.85
N LEU A 149 -3.15 17.71 14.60
CA LEU A 149 -4.50 17.48 14.09
C LEU A 149 -4.59 17.70 12.58
N SER A 150 -3.88 18.72 12.07
CA SER A 150 -3.78 19.01 10.65
C SER A 150 -2.50 19.72 10.30
N VAL A 151 -2.08 19.59 9.04
CA VAL A 151 -0.93 20.25 8.44
C VAL A 151 -1.40 20.87 7.13
N ASP A 152 -1.25 22.19 6.95
CA ASP A 152 -1.74 22.96 5.80
C ASP A 152 -3.20 22.67 5.45
N GLY A 153 -4.07 22.62 6.48
CA GLY A 153 -5.49 22.33 6.34
C GLY A 153 -5.82 20.84 6.07
N ASN A 154 -4.82 19.99 5.81
CA ASN A 154 -5.02 18.55 5.65
C ASN A 154 -5.04 17.87 7.02
N LYS A 155 -6.17 17.23 7.36
CA LYS A 155 -6.26 16.44 8.61
C LYS A 155 -5.27 15.27 8.54
N VAL A 156 -4.53 15.07 9.63
CA VAL A 156 -3.57 13.96 9.76
C VAL A 156 -3.97 13.05 10.92
N SER A 157 -3.79 11.76 10.74
CA SER A 157 -4.09 10.74 11.74
C SER A 157 -2.88 9.83 12.04
N SER A 158 -1.82 9.97 11.27
CA SER A 158 -0.58 9.19 11.40
C SER A 158 0.65 10.08 11.19
N TRP A 159 1.78 9.60 11.72
CA TRP A 159 3.06 10.27 11.54
C TRP A 159 3.51 10.32 10.08
N SER A 160 3.23 9.26 9.31
CA SER A 160 3.55 9.21 7.88
C SER A 160 2.82 10.29 7.07
N GLU A 161 1.56 10.61 7.43
CA GLU A 161 0.82 11.71 6.80
C GLU A 161 1.45 13.07 7.14
N VAL A 162 1.92 13.25 8.40
CA VAL A 162 2.65 14.47 8.79
C VAL A 162 3.94 14.62 7.96
N GLN A 163 4.73 13.56 7.84
CA GLN A 163 5.95 13.56 7.04
C GLN A 163 5.68 13.89 5.57
N LEU A 164 4.63 13.31 4.99
CA LEU A 164 4.22 13.62 3.62
C LEU A 164 3.87 15.10 3.45
N CYS A 165 3.09 15.66 4.37
CA CYS A 165 2.72 17.08 4.31
C CYS A 165 3.95 17.99 4.43
N ILE A 166 4.90 17.69 5.34
CA ILE A 166 6.15 18.44 5.46
C ILE A 166 6.96 18.37 4.17
N ALA A 167 7.12 17.18 3.59
CA ALA A 167 7.84 16.99 2.32
C ALA A 167 7.16 17.76 1.16
N SER A 168 5.83 17.73 1.11
CA SER A 168 5.04 18.41 0.07
C SER A 168 5.09 19.94 0.14
N SER A 169 5.51 20.52 1.27
CA SER A 169 5.64 21.98 1.44
C SER A 169 6.72 22.59 0.56
N LYS A 170 7.69 21.78 0.11
CA LYS A 170 8.85 22.22 -0.70
C LYS A 170 9.62 23.41 -0.08
N GLY A 171 9.63 23.48 1.25
CA GLY A 171 10.32 24.54 2.03
C GLY A 171 9.49 25.80 2.26
N ASN A 172 8.23 25.84 1.85
CA ASN A 172 7.31 26.92 2.20
C ASN A 172 6.86 26.81 3.65
N ASP A 173 6.31 27.91 4.18
CA ASP A 173 5.74 27.96 5.51
C ASP A 173 4.61 26.94 5.66
N ILE A 174 4.63 26.18 6.76
CA ILE A 174 3.68 25.11 7.06
C ILE A 174 2.82 25.51 8.26
N SER A 175 1.50 25.42 8.13
CA SER A 175 0.55 25.66 9.20
C SER A 175 0.22 24.35 9.91
N PHE A 176 0.57 24.24 11.21
CA PHE A 176 0.22 23.10 12.07
C PHE A 176 -0.92 23.48 12.99
N VAL A 177 -2.01 22.72 13.00
CA VAL A 177 -3.02 22.77 14.05
C VAL A 177 -2.69 21.71 15.08
N LEU A 178 -2.38 22.14 16.28
CA LEU A 178 -1.94 21.31 17.41
C LEU A 178 -3.02 21.25 18.48
N LYS A 179 -3.04 20.15 19.23
CA LYS A 179 -3.79 20.00 20.46
C LYS A 179 -2.79 19.68 21.59
N ASP A 180 -2.72 20.53 22.61
CA ASP A 180 -1.86 20.31 23.76
C ASP A 180 -2.40 19.21 24.70
N LYS A 181 -1.64 18.93 25.79
CA LYS A 181 -2.02 17.93 26.81
C LYS A 181 -3.30 18.32 27.55
N ASP A 182 -3.58 19.62 27.68
CA ASP A 182 -4.76 20.15 28.38
C ASP A 182 -6.01 20.20 27.47
N GLY A 183 -5.83 19.86 26.18
CA GLY A 183 -6.93 19.80 25.23
C GLY A 183 -7.12 21.07 24.41
N ASN A 184 -6.34 22.14 24.65
CA ASN A 184 -6.45 23.40 23.92
C ASN A 184 -5.91 23.23 22.50
N LYS A 185 -6.55 23.86 21.54
CA LYS A 185 -6.11 23.91 20.15
C LYS A 185 -5.39 25.21 19.88
N ARG A 186 -4.27 25.11 19.16
CA ARG A 186 -3.54 26.29 18.66
C ARG A 186 -3.02 26.04 17.26
N THR A 187 -2.83 27.10 16.51
CA THR A 187 -2.20 27.06 15.19
C THR A 187 -0.82 27.67 15.27
N VAL A 188 0.17 27.00 14.71
CA VAL A 188 1.56 27.48 14.62
C VAL A 188 2.02 27.40 13.18
N ILE A 189 2.75 28.43 12.74
CA ILE A 189 3.37 28.45 11.41
C ILE A 189 4.86 28.17 11.58
N VAL A 190 5.38 27.23 10.80
CA VAL A 190 6.78 26.80 10.85
C VAL A 190 7.36 26.82 9.44
N LYS A 191 8.48 27.48 9.25
CA LYS A 191 9.26 27.42 8.01
C LYS A 191 10.28 26.29 8.14
N PRO A 192 10.21 25.22 7.33
CA PRO A 192 11.16 24.11 7.41
C PRO A 192 12.58 24.55 7.03
N ASN A 193 13.58 23.93 7.65
CA ASN A 193 14.95 23.99 7.16
C ASN A 193 15.08 23.07 5.95
N THR A 194 15.76 23.52 4.91
CA THR A 194 16.11 22.69 3.74
C THR A 194 17.49 22.08 3.97
N ILE A 195 17.57 20.76 3.90
CA ILE A 195 18.82 20.00 3.96
C ILE A 195 19.02 19.37 2.59
N GLU A 196 20.19 19.56 1.99
CA GLU A 196 20.56 18.96 0.72
C GLU A 196 21.57 17.82 0.96
N ASP A 197 21.30 16.65 0.41
CA ASP A 197 22.23 15.51 0.48
C ASP A 197 23.34 15.63 -0.58
N LYS A 198 24.30 14.66 -0.55
CA LYS A 198 25.43 14.65 -1.47
C LYS A 198 25.04 14.48 -2.94
N ASP A 199 23.83 13.98 -3.19
CA ASP A 199 23.29 13.71 -4.52
C ASP A 199 22.39 14.86 -5.01
N GLY A 200 22.28 15.97 -4.23
CA GLY A 200 21.49 17.15 -4.56
C GLY A 200 20.00 17.02 -4.23
N ASN A 201 19.57 15.96 -3.53
CA ASN A 201 18.18 15.82 -3.13
C ASN A 201 17.89 16.70 -1.91
N LYS A 202 16.75 17.41 -1.95
CA LYS A 202 16.33 18.32 -0.88
C LYS A 202 15.38 17.62 0.07
N SER A 203 15.68 17.70 1.35
CA SER A 203 14.82 17.26 2.45
C SER A 203 14.40 18.46 3.30
N TYR A 204 13.15 18.45 3.76
CA TYR A 204 12.58 19.53 4.54
C TYR A 204 12.36 19.06 5.98
N VAL A 205 12.96 19.76 6.95
CA VAL A 205 12.99 19.32 8.35
C VAL A 205 12.51 20.46 9.26
N VAL A 206 11.60 20.13 10.17
CA VAL A 206 11.07 21.08 11.17
C VAL A 206 11.61 20.80 12.58
N GLY A 207 12.18 19.61 12.83
CA GLY A 207 12.81 19.23 14.10
C GLY A 207 11.84 18.64 15.14
N ILE A 208 10.86 17.88 14.71
CA ILE A 208 9.94 17.13 15.56
C ILE A 208 10.13 15.62 15.38
N GLY A 209 9.93 14.83 16.43
CA GLY A 209 10.05 13.38 16.41
C GLY A 209 8.91 12.67 17.14
N ILE A 210 8.70 11.40 16.81
CA ILE A 210 7.71 10.53 17.47
C ILE A 210 8.34 9.76 18.64
N ASP A 211 7.47 9.10 19.42
CA ASP A 211 7.87 8.12 20.43
C ASP A 211 8.43 6.85 19.74
N ASN A 212 9.74 6.67 19.89
CA ASN A 212 10.47 5.53 19.34
C ASN A 212 10.50 4.34 20.36
N THR A 213 9.73 4.38 21.43
CA THR A 213 9.65 3.27 22.40
C THR A 213 9.11 2.02 21.72
N VAL A 214 9.94 0.98 21.69
CA VAL A 214 9.57 -0.31 21.09
C VAL A 214 8.69 -1.09 22.06
N ARG A 215 7.46 -1.36 21.63
CA ARG A 215 6.49 -2.19 22.38
C ARG A 215 6.49 -3.60 21.78
N ARG A 216 6.50 -4.63 22.64
CA ARG A 216 6.47 -6.03 22.22
C ARG A 216 5.24 -6.73 22.80
N GLY A 217 4.81 -7.80 22.13
CA GLY A 217 3.70 -8.65 22.55
C GLY A 217 2.60 -8.76 21.49
N PHE A 218 1.79 -9.81 21.60
CA PHE A 218 0.76 -10.13 20.61
C PHE A 218 -0.26 -8.99 20.43
N VAL A 219 -0.77 -8.47 21.55
CA VAL A 219 -1.78 -7.39 21.52
C VAL A 219 -1.21 -6.11 20.92
N SER A 220 0.02 -5.73 21.28
CA SER A 220 0.66 -4.54 20.69
C SER A 220 0.91 -4.71 19.21
N SER A 221 1.27 -5.93 18.77
CA SER A 221 1.53 -6.21 17.36
C SER A 221 0.27 -6.17 16.51
N ILE A 222 -0.84 -6.73 16.98
CA ILE A 222 -2.12 -6.68 16.24
C ILE A 222 -2.67 -5.25 16.19
N THR A 223 -2.56 -4.49 17.28
CA THR A 223 -2.96 -3.08 17.35
C THR A 223 -2.14 -2.25 16.39
N TYR A 224 -0.81 -2.42 16.40
CA TYR A 224 0.10 -1.75 15.46
C TYR A 224 -0.26 -2.08 14.01
N ALA A 225 -0.45 -3.37 13.68
CA ALA A 225 -0.77 -3.79 12.31
C ALA A 225 -2.07 -3.12 11.82
N GLY A 226 -3.11 -3.06 12.67
CA GLY A 226 -4.35 -2.36 12.35
C GLY A 226 -4.14 -0.85 12.14
N GLU A 227 -3.48 -0.18 13.08
CA GLU A 227 -3.18 1.26 12.99
C GLU A 227 -2.30 1.57 11.76
N ALA A 228 -1.26 0.77 11.50
CA ALA A 228 -0.36 0.96 10.38
C ALA A 228 -1.04 0.69 9.03
N THR A 229 -1.89 -0.34 8.92
CA THR A 229 -2.67 -0.63 7.71
C THR A 229 -3.59 0.54 7.36
N VAL A 230 -4.35 1.04 8.35
CA VAL A 230 -5.21 2.23 8.17
C VAL A 230 -4.40 3.46 7.82
N SER A 231 -3.22 3.64 8.44
CA SER A 231 -2.30 4.73 8.15
C SER A 231 -1.80 4.70 6.71
N LEU A 232 -1.35 3.53 6.22
CA LEU A 232 -0.88 3.35 4.83
C LEU A 232 -2.01 3.61 3.83
N TYR A 233 -3.22 3.12 4.11
CA TYR A 233 -4.39 3.37 3.27
C TYR A 233 -4.69 4.88 3.15
N LYS A 234 -4.74 5.60 4.27
CA LYS A 234 -4.97 7.05 4.30
C LYS A 234 -3.82 7.82 3.63
N LEU A 235 -2.57 7.41 3.87
CA LEU A 235 -1.41 7.98 3.20
C LEU A 235 -1.56 7.88 1.69
N MET A 236 -1.98 6.72 1.17
CA MET A 236 -2.19 6.52 -0.27
C MET A 236 -3.30 7.41 -0.82
N LEU A 237 -4.44 7.51 -0.12
CA LEU A 237 -5.53 8.42 -0.52
C LEU A 237 -5.08 9.89 -0.52
N THR A 238 -4.27 10.29 0.48
CA THR A 238 -3.72 11.63 0.56
C THR A 238 -2.74 11.90 -0.58
N THR A 239 -1.88 10.94 -0.92
CA THR A 239 -0.96 11.04 -2.07
C THR A 239 -1.72 11.18 -3.39
N ILE A 240 -2.77 10.37 -3.60
CA ILE A 240 -3.64 10.48 -4.78
C ILE A 240 -4.28 11.87 -4.83
N LYS A 241 -4.84 12.36 -3.72
CA LYS A 241 -5.41 13.72 -3.64
C LYS A 241 -4.37 14.78 -4.01
N GLN A 242 -3.15 14.69 -3.45
CA GLN A 242 -2.08 15.66 -3.71
C GLN A 242 -1.58 15.62 -5.17
N LEU A 243 -1.65 14.46 -5.82
CA LEU A 243 -1.35 14.33 -7.24
C LEU A 243 -2.32 15.16 -8.09
N PHE A 244 -3.61 15.16 -7.76
CA PHE A 244 -4.63 15.97 -8.45
C PHE A 244 -4.60 17.44 -8.06
N THR A 245 -4.16 17.79 -6.85
CA THR A 245 -4.10 19.18 -6.37
C THR A 245 -2.74 19.86 -6.59
N GLY A 246 -1.76 19.15 -7.20
CA GLY A 246 -0.44 19.70 -7.53
C GLY A 246 0.57 19.70 -6.37
N GLY A 247 0.23 19.11 -5.21
CA GLY A 247 1.16 18.96 -4.08
C GLY A 247 2.29 17.98 -4.37
N VAL A 248 2.00 16.91 -5.14
CA VAL A 248 2.96 15.91 -5.63
C VAL A 248 2.93 15.91 -7.14
N SER A 249 4.10 15.86 -7.78
CA SER A 249 4.20 15.76 -9.23
C SER A 249 4.16 14.29 -9.68
N ALA A 250 3.61 14.02 -10.86
CA ALA A 250 3.69 12.69 -11.46
C ALA A 250 5.16 12.23 -11.69
N LYS A 251 6.10 13.17 -11.79
CA LYS A 251 7.54 12.89 -11.90
C LYS A 251 8.15 12.39 -10.58
N ASP A 252 7.51 12.69 -9.45
CA ASP A 252 7.94 12.24 -8.12
C ASP A 252 7.48 10.80 -7.84
N LEU A 253 6.61 10.24 -8.71
CA LEU A 253 6.19 8.84 -8.64
C LEU A 253 7.27 7.92 -9.22
N SER A 254 7.68 6.95 -8.44
CA SER A 254 8.69 5.98 -8.87
C SER A 254 8.11 4.98 -9.87
N GLY A 255 8.65 4.97 -11.08
CA GLY A 255 8.43 3.88 -12.03
C GLY A 255 9.17 2.58 -11.63
N PRO A 256 9.13 1.52 -12.45
CA PRO A 256 9.75 0.22 -12.13
C PRO A 256 11.23 0.32 -11.75
N VAL A 257 12.00 1.18 -12.43
CA VAL A 257 13.42 1.42 -12.13
C VAL A 257 13.60 2.10 -10.77
N GLY A 258 12.72 3.05 -10.44
CA GLY A 258 12.72 3.72 -9.13
C GLY A 258 12.35 2.73 -8.00
N ILE A 259 11.36 1.86 -8.22
CA ILE A 259 11.00 0.81 -7.25
C ILE A 259 12.18 -0.13 -7.03
N TYR A 260 12.90 -0.53 -8.09
CA TYR A 260 14.10 -1.35 -7.96
C TYR A 260 15.17 -0.67 -7.07
N SER A 261 15.43 0.63 -7.28
CA SER A 261 16.38 1.39 -6.46
C SER A 261 15.96 1.47 -4.99
N ILE A 262 14.66 1.64 -4.73
CA ILE A 262 14.10 1.63 -3.37
C ILE A 262 14.30 0.25 -2.74
N VAL A 263 14.00 -0.84 -3.45
CA VAL A 263 14.21 -2.22 -2.98
C VAL A 263 15.68 -2.46 -2.62
N ASP A 264 16.62 -2.03 -3.46
CA ASP A 264 18.06 -2.18 -3.18
C ASP A 264 18.47 -1.43 -1.91
N SER A 265 17.99 -0.18 -1.76
CA SER A 265 18.27 0.63 -0.57
C SER A 265 17.70 -0.02 0.70
N GLN A 266 16.43 -0.45 0.67
CA GLN A 266 15.77 -1.06 1.83
C GLN A 266 16.36 -2.43 2.18
N ALA A 267 16.80 -3.22 1.18
CA ALA A 267 17.46 -4.48 1.40
C ALA A 267 18.80 -4.34 2.15
N LYS A 268 19.53 -3.27 1.91
CA LYS A 268 20.78 -2.94 2.63
C LYS A 268 20.54 -2.56 4.10
N GLN A 269 19.35 -2.04 4.41
CA GLN A 269 18.96 -1.62 5.77
C GLN A 269 18.40 -2.78 6.61
N GLY A 270 18.10 -3.94 6.01
CA GLY A 270 17.71 -5.15 6.70
C GLY A 270 16.31 -5.67 6.35
N PHE A 271 16.03 -6.89 6.82
CA PHE A 271 14.81 -7.61 6.44
C PHE A 271 13.52 -6.94 6.95
N GLN A 272 13.57 -6.25 8.10
CA GLN A 272 12.43 -5.47 8.60
C GLN A 272 11.95 -4.45 7.59
N ASN A 273 12.89 -3.74 6.94
CA ASN A 273 12.57 -2.72 5.94
C ASN A 273 11.99 -3.33 4.66
N ILE A 274 12.47 -4.51 4.27
CA ILE A 274 11.87 -5.27 3.15
C ILE A 274 10.43 -5.66 3.46
N MET A 275 10.14 -6.15 4.67
CA MET A 275 8.76 -6.50 5.06
C MET A 275 7.85 -5.28 5.03
N TYR A 276 8.31 -4.14 5.58
CA TYR A 276 7.54 -2.89 5.57
C TYR A 276 7.30 -2.39 4.15
N LEU A 277 8.35 -2.39 3.30
CA LEU A 277 8.24 -1.99 1.89
C LEU A 277 7.25 -2.90 1.13
N THR A 278 7.30 -4.21 1.38
CA THR A 278 6.37 -5.16 0.76
C THR A 278 4.92 -4.87 1.17
N ALA A 279 4.68 -4.60 2.45
CA ALA A 279 3.36 -4.21 2.95
C ALA A 279 2.88 -2.90 2.32
N TYR A 280 3.76 -1.90 2.23
CA TYR A 280 3.49 -0.61 1.58
C TYR A 280 3.13 -0.77 0.09
N LEU A 281 3.93 -1.54 -0.67
CA LEU A 281 3.68 -1.78 -2.08
C LEU A 281 2.40 -2.61 -2.30
N SER A 282 2.14 -3.60 -1.44
CA SER A 282 0.90 -4.38 -1.49
C SER A 282 -0.34 -3.51 -1.28
N MET A 283 -0.26 -2.59 -0.31
CA MET A 283 -1.32 -1.59 -0.08
C MET A 283 -1.54 -0.71 -1.31
N ASN A 284 -0.46 -0.22 -1.92
CA ASN A 284 -0.53 0.61 -3.12
C ASN A 284 -1.21 -0.13 -4.28
N VAL A 285 -0.81 -1.38 -4.55
CA VAL A 285 -1.42 -2.21 -5.59
C VAL A 285 -2.91 -2.44 -5.30
N GLY A 286 -3.28 -2.72 -4.05
CA GLY A 286 -4.68 -2.86 -3.65
C GLY A 286 -5.51 -1.59 -3.91
N VAL A 287 -5.00 -0.41 -3.51
CA VAL A 287 -5.70 0.87 -3.70
C VAL A 287 -5.81 1.23 -5.19
N ILE A 288 -4.70 1.09 -5.95
CA ILE A 288 -4.68 1.43 -7.37
C ILE A 288 -5.65 0.54 -8.14
N ASN A 289 -5.71 -0.77 -7.84
CA ASN A 289 -6.64 -1.69 -8.50
C ASN A 289 -8.12 -1.40 -8.18
N LEU A 290 -8.43 -0.69 -7.09
CA LEU A 290 -9.79 -0.24 -6.80
C LEU A 290 -10.17 1.08 -7.49
N LEU A 291 -9.23 1.77 -8.14
CA LEU A 291 -9.54 2.99 -8.88
C LEU A 291 -10.42 2.68 -10.10
N PRO A 292 -11.39 3.57 -10.44
CA PRO A 292 -12.34 3.35 -11.52
C PRO A 292 -11.72 3.59 -12.92
N PHE A 293 -10.60 2.93 -13.21
CA PHE A 293 -9.96 2.94 -14.53
C PHE A 293 -10.16 1.62 -15.26
N PRO A 294 -10.40 1.61 -16.57
CA PRO A 294 -10.72 0.40 -17.35
C PRO A 294 -9.69 -0.73 -17.24
N ALA A 295 -8.43 -0.39 -16.98
CA ALA A 295 -7.33 -1.37 -16.86
C ALA A 295 -7.27 -2.08 -15.50
N PHE A 296 -8.04 -1.63 -14.50
CA PHE A 296 -8.02 -2.13 -13.13
C PHE A 296 -9.35 -2.80 -12.76
N ASP A 297 -9.35 -3.57 -11.68
CA ASP A 297 -10.55 -4.24 -11.17
C ASP A 297 -11.66 -3.24 -10.83
N GLY A 298 -11.31 -2.08 -10.28
CA GLY A 298 -12.23 -0.98 -9.98
C GLY A 298 -12.97 -0.46 -11.22
N GLY A 299 -12.33 -0.48 -12.40
CA GLY A 299 -12.98 -0.17 -13.66
C GLY A 299 -14.04 -1.21 -14.02
N ARG A 300 -13.72 -2.50 -13.85
CA ARG A 300 -14.69 -3.61 -14.05
C ARG A 300 -15.86 -3.51 -13.06
N VAL A 301 -15.58 -3.14 -11.81
CA VAL A 301 -16.61 -2.87 -10.80
C VAL A 301 -17.52 -1.73 -11.23
N LEU A 302 -16.96 -0.63 -11.73
CA LEU A 302 -17.74 0.50 -12.23
C LEU A 302 -18.69 0.08 -13.36
N PHE A 303 -18.19 -0.67 -14.37
CA PHE A 303 -19.02 -1.20 -15.45
C PHE A 303 -20.08 -2.22 -15.00
N LEU A 304 -19.85 -2.88 -13.86
CA LEU A 304 -20.83 -3.80 -13.29
C LEU A 304 -22.02 -3.08 -12.64
N LEU A 305 -21.82 -1.83 -12.16
CA LEU A 305 -22.82 -1.04 -11.45
C LEU A 305 -23.62 -0.11 -12.36
N ILE A 306 -23.18 0.09 -13.62
CA ILE A 306 -23.88 0.86 -14.66
C ILE A 306 -24.73 -0.08 -15.51
#